data_2a6fcab97dfeb3ab4e8956daa88c0c7e
#
_entry.id   2a6fcab97dfeb3ab4e8956daa88c0c7e
#
_cell.length_a   1.000
_cell.length_b   1.000
_cell.length_c   1.000
_cell.angle_alpha   90.00
_cell.angle_beta   90.00
_cell.angle_gamma   90.00
#
_symmetry.space_group_name_H-M   'P 1'
#
loop_
_entity.id
_entity.type
_entity.pdbx_description
1 polymer ?
#
loop_
_entity_poly.entity_id
_entity_poly.type
_entity_poly.pdbx_seq_one_letter_code
_entity_poly.pdbx_strand_id
1 'polypeptide(L)'
;AMGGQFLPSVMHIASRVVTSNHHSIFGDHTDWLRKSNIELYACEKDLIVVCPNGMNTNYGNWPSYGLGYNMYDFLFDELMPLIYGWLPASDKREDNFIAGLSMGGRGTCVYAFSHPEKFAAAAVLSASPRNFETMAEKEPAMWERMSKSVINYKDLEDFLASPENTWKIVGEK
;
A
#
# COMPACT_ATOMS: atom_id res chain seq x y z
N ALA A 1 -12.30 -40.08 -37.38
CA ALA A 1 -11.57 -39.99 -36.12
C ALA A 1 -10.92 -38.60 -36.03
N MET A 2 -11.57 -37.65 -35.34
CA MET A 2 -11.00 -36.32 -35.09
C MET A 2 -10.30 -36.39 -33.73
N GLY A 3 -8.97 -36.48 -33.74
CA GLY A 3 -8.15 -36.36 -32.57
C GLY A 3 -8.01 -34.89 -32.20
N GLY A 4 -8.85 -34.44 -31.27
CA GLY A 4 -8.65 -33.14 -30.62
C GLY A 4 -7.40 -33.23 -29.74
N GLN A 5 -6.32 -32.61 -30.16
CA GLN A 5 -5.18 -32.33 -29.29
C GLN A 5 -5.65 -31.32 -28.24
N PHE A 6 -5.86 -31.81 -27.04
CA PHE A 6 -5.84 -30.95 -25.85
C PHE A 6 -4.41 -30.44 -25.73
N LEU A 7 -4.17 -29.22 -26.18
CA LEU A 7 -3.00 -28.48 -25.76
C LEU A 7 -3.14 -28.29 -24.25
N PRO A 8 -2.15 -28.70 -23.44
CA PRO A 8 -2.16 -28.33 -22.04
C PRO A 8 -2.17 -26.79 -22.01
N SER A 9 -3.17 -26.23 -21.36
CA SER A 9 -3.17 -24.82 -21.04
C SER A 9 -1.85 -24.54 -20.35
N VAL A 10 -0.97 -23.80 -21.02
CA VAL A 10 0.25 -23.29 -20.42
C VAL A 10 -0.24 -22.42 -19.29
N MET A 11 -0.01 -22.85 -18.06
CA MET A 11 -0.29 -22.08 -16.89
C MET A 11 0.64 -20.87 -16.96
N HIS A 12 0.12 -19.73 -17.44
CA HIS A 12 0.85 -18.48 -17.41
C HIS A 12 1.12 -18.15 -15.94
N ILE A 13 2.37 -18.26 -15.56
CA ILE A 13 2.82 -17.90 -14.22
C ILE A 13 2.96 -16.39 -14.22
N ALA A 14 2.00 -15.71 -13.62
CA ALA A 14 2.10 -14.28 -13.39
C ALA A 14 3.34 -14.02 -12.52
N SER A 15 4.26 -13.22 -13.03
CA SER A 15 5.50 -12.91 -12.28
C SER A 15 5.50 -11.51 -11.69
N ARG A 16 4.52 -10.66 -12.08
CA ARG A 16 4.46 -9.26 -11.68
C ARG A 16 3.46 -9.06 -10.57
N VAL A 17 3.86 -8.35 -9.55
CA VAL A 17 3.03 -8.09 -8.36
C VAL A 17 2.54 -6.64 -8.37
N VAL A 18 1.24 -6.46 -8.20
CA VAL A 18 0.64 -5.17 -7.88
C VAL A 18 0.13 -5.23 -6.45
N THR A 19 0.80 -4.55 -5.55
CA THR A 19 0.29 -4.37 -4.20
C THR A 19 -0.62 -3.15 -4.18
N SER A 20 -1.89 -3.40 -3.92
CA SER A 20 -2.89 -2.38 -4.00
C SER A 20 -3.33 -1.97 -2.60
N ASN A 21 -2.77 -0.91 -2.06
CA ASN A 21 -3.14 -0.35 -0.75
C ASN A 21 -4.49 0.36 -0.86
N HIS A 22 -5.55 -0.32 -0.47
CA HIS A 22 -6.82 -0.11 -1.09
C HIS A 22 -7.93 0.26 -0.26
N HIS A 23 -8.20 0.95 0.47
CA HIS A 23 -9.55 1.51 0.67
C HIS A 23 -9.50 2.97 1.16
N SER A 24 -10.46 3.72 0.76
CA SER A 24 -10.89 4.90 1.46
C SER A 24 -11.17 4.53 2.93
N ILE A 25 -11.06 5.47 3.84
CA ILE A 25 -11.67 5.34 5.16
C ILE A 25 -13.07 4.72 4.97
N PHE A 26 -13.37 3.61 5.65
CA PHE A 26 -14.61 2.81 5.53
C PHE A 26 -14.71 1.79 4.38
N GLY A 27 -13.66 1.56 3.61
CA GLY A 27 -13.59 0.45 2.65
C GLY A 27 -12.91 -0.79 3.22
N ASP A 28 -12.77 -1.82 2.41
CA ASP A 28 -12.03 -3.04 2.73
C ASP A 28 -11.23 -3.59 1.53
N HIS A 29 -10.48 -4.65 1.76
CA HIS A 29 -9.66 -5.32 0.74
C HIS A 29 -10.44 -5.80 -0.49
N THR A 30 -11.78 -5.93 -0.41
CA THR A 30 -12.62 -6.40 -1.54
C THR A 30 -13.09 -5.27 -2.44
N ASP A 31 -12.87 -4.00 -2.08
CA ASP A 31 -13.40 -2.85 -2.81
C ASP A 31 -12.95 -2.82 -4.27
N TRP A 32 -11.70 -3.16 -4.54
CA TRP A 32 -11.22 -3.18 -5.93
C TRP A 32 -11.83 -4.29 -6.76
N LEU A 33 -12.05 -5.46 -6.17
CA LEU A 33 -12.73 -6.56 -6.84
C LEU A 33 -14.18 -6.21 -7.16
N ARG A 34 -14.86 -5.55 -6.22
CA ARG A 34 -16.28 -5.22 -6.37
C ARG A 34 -16.58 -3.96 -7.18
N LYS A 35 -15.63 -3.01 -7.22
CA LYS A 35 -15.87 -1.67 -7.76
C LYS A 35 -15.03 -1.35 -8.99
N SER A 36 -14.20 -2.29 -9.46
CA SER A 36 -13.36 -2.09 -10.63
C SER A 36 -13.21 -3.36 -11.46
N ASN A 37 -12.58 -3.25 -12.61
CA ASN A 37 -12.25 -4.38 -13.48
C ASN A 37 -10.84 -4.93 -13.21
N ILE A 38 -10.37 -4.87 -11.95
CA ILE A 38 -8.99 -5.25 -11.62
C ILE A 38 -8.67 -6.71 -11.97
N GLU A 39 -9.63 -7.62 -11.78
CA GLU A 39 -9.46 -9.03 -12.12
C GLU A 39 -9.24 -9.21 -13.62
N LEU A 40 -10.02 -8.52 -14.47
CA LEU A 40 -9.84 -8.56 -15.91
C LEU A 40 -8.46 -8.03 -16.30
N TYR A 41 -8.06 -6.90 -15.77
CA TYR A 41 -6.74 -6.32 -16.04
C TYR A 41 -5.61 -7.21 -15.55
N ALA A 42 -5.77 -7.85 -14.39
CA ALA A 42 -4.80 -8.80 -13.86
C ALA A 42 -4.60 -9.99 -14.83
N CYS A 43 -5.69 -10.57 -15.32
CA CYS A 43 -5.65 -11.65 -16.30
C CYS A 43 -5.02 -11.22 -17.65
N GLU A 44 -5.37 -10.03 -18.14
CA GLU A 44 -4.85 -9.52 -19.42
C GLU A 44 -3.37 -9.18 -19.40
N LYS A 45 -2.84 -8.84 -18.24
CA LYS A 45 -1.46 -8.35 -18.04
C LYS A 45 -0.56 -9.32 -17.27
N ASP A 46 -1.06 -10.51 -16.97
CA ASP A 46 -0.35 -11.52 -16.18
C ASP A 46 0.16 -10.93 -14.83
N LEU A 47 -0.78 -10.35 -14.06
CA LEU A 47 -0.46 -9.71 -12.78
C LEU A 47 -0.99 -10.53 -11.61
N ILE A 48 -0.22 -10.60 -10.54
CA ILE A 48 -0.69 -10.99 -9.21
C ILE A 48 -1.10 -9.71 -8.48
N VAL A 49 -2.39 -9.59 -8.15
CA VAL A 49 -2.91 -8.43 -7.43
C VAL A 49 -3.12 -8.80 -5.96
N VAL A 50 -2.49 -8.05 -5.07
CA VAL A 50 -2.56 -8.24 -3.62
C VAL A 50 -3.25 -7.04 -3.01
N CYS A 51 -4.36 -7.27 -2.33
CA CYS A 51 -5.16 -6.24 -1.69
C CYS A 51 -5.15 -6.42 -0.15
N PRO A 52 -4.18 -5.88 0.57
CA PRO A 52 -4.15 -5.98 2.02
C PRO A 52 -5.28 -5.17 2.67
N ASN A 53 -5.78 -5.64 3.81
CA ASN A 53 -6.73 -4.88 4.59
C ASN A 53 -6.00 -3.90 5.53
N GLY A 54 -6.03 -2.63 5.22
CA GLY A 54 -5.37 -1.58 6.00
C GLY A 54 -6.07 -1.16 7.29
N MET A 55 -7.25 -1.70 7.62
CA MET A 55 -7.99 -1.50 8.87
C MET A 55 -8.07 -0.04 9.37
N ASN A 56 -8.14 0.93 8.46
CA ASN A 56 -8.14 2.37 8.77
C ASN A 56 -6.89 2.89 9.53
N THR A 57 -5.75 2.20 9.43
CA THR A 57 -4.50 2.56 10.10
C THR A 57 -3.67 3.59 9.34
N ASN A 58 -4.16 4.13 8.22
CA ASN A 58 -3.38 4.90 7.24
C ASN A 58 -2.15 4.15 6.69
N TYR A 59 -2.14 2.83 6.82
CA TYR A 59 -1.01 1.98 6.44
C TYR A 59 0.28 2.27 7.20
N GLY A 60 0.16 2.88 8.37
CA GLY A 60 1.26 3.15 9.27
C GLY A 60 1.29 2.19 10.46
N ASN A 61 2.32 2.32 11.27
CA ASN A 61 2.40 1.67 12.56
C ASN A 61 1.65 2.50 13.61
N TRP A 62 1.00 1.82 14.55
CA TRP A 62 0.28 2.44 15.66
C TRP A 62 0.95 2.10 16.99
N PRO A 63 2.08 2.73 17.31
CA PRO A 63 2.90 2.36 18.46
C PRO A 63 2.22 2.58 19.80
N SER A 64 1.28 3.51 19.87
CA SER A 64 0.54 3.83 21.10
C SER A 64 -0.69 2.95 21.32
N TYR A 65 -1.02 2.07 20.38
CA TYR A 65 -2.18 1.19 20.50
C TYR A 65 -1.77 -0.18 21.05
N GLY A 66 -2.26 -0.53 22.22
CA GLY A 66 -1.81 -1.71 22.96
C GLY A 66 -1.96 -3.08 22.28
N LEU A 67 -2.76 -3.18 21.21
CA LEU A 67 -2.89 -4.37 20.37
C LEU A 67 -1.94 -4.35 19.15
N GLY A 68 -1.21 -3.26 18.94
CA GLY A 68 -0.13 -3.18 17.96
C GLY A 68 -0.58 -3.38 16.51
N TYR A 69 -1.32 -2.46 15.95
CA TYR A 69 -1.51 -2.44 14.51
C TYR A 69 -0.25 -1.88 13.84
N ASN A 70 0.70 -2.75 13.50
CA ASN A 70 1.93 -2.37 12.81
C ASN A 70 1.78 -2.65 11.32
N MET A 71 0.91 -1.91 10.65
CA MET A 71 0.56 -2.16 9.24
C MET A 71 1.72 -1.87 8.29
N TYR A 72 2.58 -0.91 8.63
CA TYR A 72 3.76 -0.61 7.82
C TYR A 72 4.74 -1.79 7.82
N ASP A 73 5.11 -2.27 9.01
CA ASP A 73 6.01 -3.41 9.15
C ASP A 73 5.38 -4.69 8.58
N PHE A 74 4.09 -4.93 8.86
CA PHE A 74 3.37 -6.09 8.32
C PHE A 74 3.50 -6.20 6.80
N LEU A 75 3.38 -5.09 6.07
CA LEU A 75 3.46 -5.13 4.61
C LEU A 75 4.85 -5.57 4.15
N PHE A 76 5.91 -5.01 4.72
CA PHE A 76 7.28 -5.27 4.27
C PHE A 76 7.92 -6.51 4.87
N ASP A 77 7.68 -6.75 6.15
CA ASP A 77 8.40 -7.79 6.90
C ASP A 77 7.66 -9.13 6.86
N GLU A 78 6.34 -9.10 6.60
CA GLU A 78 5.53 -10.32 6.59
C GLU A 78 4.86 -10.56 5.24
N LEU A 79 4.03 -9.64 4.76
CA LEU A 79 3.19 -9.87 3.59
C LEU A 79 3.99 -10.00 2.29
N MET A 80 4.91 -9.10 2.00
CA MET A 80 5.71 -9.19 0.76
C MET A 80 6.59 -10.45 0.74
N PRO A 81 7.33 -10.81 1.78
CA PRO A 81 8.05 -12.08 1.83
C PRO A 81 7.16 -13.31 1.65
N LEU A 82 5.96 -13.28 2.25
CA LEU A 82 4.98 -14.36 2.10
C LEU A 82 4.54 -14.52 0.63
N ILE A 83 4.24 -13.41 -0.05
CA ILE A 83 3.84 -13.42 -1.45
C ILE A 83 4.94 -14.00 -2.34
N TYR A 84 6.18 -13.57 -2.15
CA TYR A 84 7.31 -14.08 -2.93
C TYR A 84 7.64 -15.54 -2.62
N GLY A 85 7.39 -15.99 -1.40
CA GLY A 85 7.64 -17.38 -0.99
C GLY A 85 6.56 -18.37 -1.41
N TRP A 86 5.31 -17.92 -1.56
CA TRP A 86 4.16 -18.81 -1.81
C TRP A 86 3.62 -18.74 -3.22
N LEU A 87 3.76 -17.59 -3.88
CA LEU A 87 3.26 -17.37 -5.22
C LEU A 87 4.42 -17.30 -6.23
N PRO A 88 4.17 -17.56 -7.51
CA PRO A 88 5.18 -17.41 -8.54
C PRO A 88 5.45 -15.92 -8.84
N ALA A 89 5.76 -15.16 -7.81
CA ALA A 89 5.94 -13.71 -7.82
C ALA A 89 7.43 -13.36 -7.91
N SER A 90 7.77 -12.38 -8.75
CA SER A 90 9.12 -11.84 -8.83
C SER A 90 9.36 -10.81 -7.70
N ASP A 91 10.51 -10.89 -7.06
CA ASP A 91 10.97 -9.90 -6.07
C ASP A 91 11.77 -8.75 -6.69
N LYS A 92 11.96 -8.77 -8.02
CA LYS A 92 12.69 -7.73 -8.73
C LYS A 92 11.89 -6.44 -8.79
N ARG A 93 12.58 -5.31 -8.63
CA ARG A 93 11.97 -3.99 -8.66
C ARG A 93 11.09 -3.75 -9.89
N GLU A 94 11.58 -4.11 -11.07
CA GLU A 94 10.91 -3.89 -12.35
C GLU A 94 9.57 -4.63 -12.51
N ASP A 95 9.33 -5.65 -11.69
CA ASP A 95 8.12 -6.45 -11.70
C ASP A 95 7.14 -6.09 -10.56
N ASN A 96 7.50 -5.15 -9.69
CA ASN A 96 6.70 -4.76 -8.55
C ASN A 96 6.13 -3.35 -8.70
N PHE A 97 4.84 -3.22 -8.43
CA PHE A 97 4.09 -1.98 -8.54
C PHE A 97 3.27 -1.77 -7.28
N ILE A 98 3.02 -0.52 -6.93
CA ILE A 98 2.15 -0.18 -5.81
C ILE A 98 1.12 0.86 -6.24
N ALA A 99 -0.12 0.69 -5.80
CA ALA A 99 -1.20 1.62 -6.11
C ALA A 99 -2.14 1.80 -4.93
N GLY A 100 -2.81 2.95 -4.83
CA GLY A 100 -3.78 3.15 -3.76
C GLY A 100 -4.67 4.36 -3.98
N LEU A 101 -5.86 4.29 -3.40
CA LEU A 101 -6.90 5.33 -3.47
C LEU A 101 -7.08 5.98 -2.11
N SER A 102 -7.14 7.32 -2.05
CA SER A 102 -7.42 8.09 -0.84
C SER A 102 -6.44 7.74 0.29
N MET A 103 -6.90 7.11 1.38
CA MET A 103 -6.04 6.61 2.45
C MET A 103 -4.96 5.63 1.92
N GLY A 104 -5.34 4.72 1.02
CA GLY A 104 -4.41 3.83 0.33
C GLY A 104 -3.41 4.56 -0.56
N GLY A 105 -3.82 5.67 -1.20
CA GLY A 105 -2.92 6.54 -1.93
C GLY A 105 -1.86 7.18 -1.03
N ARG A 106 -2.23 7.57 0.19
CA ARG A 106 -1.28 8.02 1.19
C ARG A 106 -0.30 6.90 1.57
N GLY A 107 -0.80 5.70 1.86
CA GLY A 107 0.03 4.53 2.11
C GLY A 107 1.00 4.27 0.95
N THR A 108 0.51 4.37 -0.28
CA THR A 108 1.34 4.25 -1.49
C THR A 108 2.51 5.25 -1.48
N CYS A 109 2.28 6.51 -1.10
CA CYS A 109 3.35 7.50 -0.95
C CYS A 109 4.37 7.07 0.11
N VAL A 110 3.87 6.66 1.30
CA VAL A 110 4.73 6.24 2.40
C VAL A 110 5.65 5.10 1.95
N TYR A 111 5.08 4.05 1.38
CA TYR A 111 5.86 2.88 0.96
C TYR A 111 6.79 3.16 -0.22
N ALA A 112 6.31 3.82 -1.27
CA ALA A 112 7.10 4.06 -2.46
C ALA A 112 8.26 5.04 -2.22
N PHE A 113 8.10 6.01 -1.32
CA PHE A 113 9.16 6.95 -1.00
C PHE A 113 10.17 6.38 -0.01
N SER A 114 9.71 5.57 0.95
CA SER A 114 10.61 4.89 1.89
C SER A 114 11.44 3.80 1.20
N HIS A 115 10.84 3.08 0.24
CA HIS A 115 11.43 1.93 -0.43
C HIS A 115 11.40 2.03 -1.97
N PRO A 116 12.02 3.06 -2.56
CA PRO A 116 12.03 3.26 -4.02
C PRO A 116 12.73 2.12 -4.76
N GLU A 117 13.60 1.38 -4.08
CA GLU A 117 14.28 0.20 -4.61
C GLU A 117 13.35 -1.02 -4.79
N LYS A 118 12.16 -1.00 -4.20
CA LYS A 118 11.20 -2.11 -4.26
C LYS A 118 10.20 -2.01 -5.41
N PHE A 119 9.91 -0.81 -5.88
CA PHE A 119 8.80 -0.59 -6.81
C PHE A 119 9.27 0.08 -8.11
N ALA A 120 8.86 -0.48 -9.25
CA ALA A 120 9.09 0.11 -10.57
C ALA A 120 8.25 1.38 -10.77
N ALA A 121 7.00 1.34 -10.28
CA ALA A 121 6.09 2.49 -10.36
C ALA A 121 5.10 2.49 -9.20
N ALA A 122 4.59 3.69 -8.88
CA ALA A 122 3.56 3.93 -7.90
C ALA A 122 2.41 4.73 -8.51
N ALA A 123 1.16 4.33 -8.25
CA ALA A 123 -0.04 5.06 -8.66
C ALA A 123 -0.79 5.57 -7.43
N VAL A 124 -0.78 6.88 -7.26
CA VAL A 124 -1.42 7.57 -6.13
C VAL A 124 -2.73 8.21 -6.61
N LEU A 125 -3.85 7.64 -6.21
CA LEU A 125 -5.17 8.06 -6.66
C LEU A 125 -5.90 8.83 -5.55
N SER A 126 -6.31 10.05 -5.85
CA SER A 126 -7.12 10.91 -4.95
C SER A 126 -6.59 10.94 -3.50
N ALA A 127 -5.29 10.85 -3.33
CA ALA A 127 -4.67 11.05 -2.02
C ALA A 127 -4.67 12.53 -1.67
N SER A 128 -4.72 12.80 -0.37
CA SER A 128 -4.57 14.14 0.17
C SER A 128 -3.24 14.21 0.94
N PRO A 129 -2.13 14.45 0.26
CA PRO A 129 -0.86 14.61 0.95
C PRO A 129 -0.95 15.85 1.84
N ARG A 130 -0.58 15.70 3.12
CA ARG A 130 -0.66 16.77 4.10
C ARG A 130 0.70 16.99 4.73
N ASN A 131 1.09 18.24 4.79
CA ASN A 131 2.22 18.65 5.62
C ASN A 131 1.71 18.83 7.05
N PHE A 132 1.93 17.83 7.90
CA PHE A 132 1.44 17.87 9.27
C PHE A 132 2.19 18.85 10.17
N GLU A 133 3.43 19.19 9.86
CA GLU A 133 4.17 20.24 10.55
C GLU A 133 3.46 21.60 10.37
N THR A 134 3.19 21.96 9.11
CA THR A 134 2.41 23.18 8.81
C THR A 134 1.00 23.13 9.40
N MET A 135 0.36 21.96 9.41
CA MET A 135 -0.96 21.79 10.02
C MET A 135 -0.91 21.99 11.54
N ALA A 136 0.09 21.45 12.22
CA ALA A 136 0.25 21.60 13.66
C ALA A 136 0.42 23.08 14.05
N GLU A 137 1.13 23.86 13.24
CA GLU A 137 1.31 25.29 13.45
C GLU A 137 0.06 26.13 13.17
N LYS A 138 -0.58 25.89 12.01
CA LYS A 138 -1.66 26.75 11.52
C LYS A 138 -3.06 26.30 11.92
N GLU A 139 -3.23 25.01 12.17
CA GLU A 139 -4.51 24.37 12.49
C GLU A 139 -4.39 23.40 13.67
N PRO A 140 -4.01 23.87 14.87
CA PRO A 140 -3.70 23.00 16.02
C PRO A 140 -4.87 22.09 16.42
N ALA A 141 -6.11 22.55 16.32
CA ALA A 141 -7.29 21.72 16.62
C ALA A 141 -7.47 20.58 15.60
N MET A 142 -7.15 20.81 14.33
CA MET A 142 -7.14 19.77 13.30
C MET A 142 -6.02 18.77 13.56
N TRP A 143 -4.83 19.23 13.89
CA TRP A 143 -3.70 18.38 14.28
C TRP A 143 -4.05 17.50 15.46
N GLU A 144 -4.59 18.06 16.55
CA GLU A 144 -4.97 17.29 17.74
C GLU A 144 -5.96 16.16 17.41
N ARG A 145 -6.96 16.44 16.58
CA ARG A 145 -7.91 15.43 16.13
C ARG A 145 -7.26 14.36 15.27
N MET A 146 -6.42 14.75 14.31
CA MET A 146 -5.79 13.85 13.37
C MET A 146 -4.73 12.97 14.02
N SER A 147 -3.92 13.50 14.90
CA SER A 147 -2.88 12.74 15.62
C SER A 147 -3.46 11.61 16.46
N LYS A 148 -4.64 11.81 17.04
CA LYS A 148 -5.31 10.80 17.88
C LYS A 148 -6.13 9.79 17.10
N SER A 149 -6.62 10.13 15.92
CA SER A 149 -7.60 9.32 15.19
C SER A 149 -7.08 8.70 13.89
N VAL A 150 -6.06 9.28 13.31
CA VAL A 150 -5.62 8.92 11.96
C VAL A 150 -4.15 8.49 11.92
N ILE A 151 -3.28 9.13 12.67
CA ILE A 151 -1.83 8.87 12.66
C ILE A 151 -1.31 8.22 13.94
N ASN A 152 -2.06 8.27 15.02
CA ASN A 152 -1.81 7.61 16.31
C ASN A 152 -0.36 7.72 16.83
N TYR A 153 0.26 8.88 16.65
CA TYR A 153 1.55 9.20 17.24
C TYR A 153 1.36 9.95 18.57
N LYS A 154 2.30 9.79 19.46
CA LYS A 154 2.28 10.42 20.78
C LYS A 154 2.26 11.95 20.67
N ASP A 155 3.13 12.47 19.83
CA ASP A 155 3.28 13.90 19.59
C ASP A 155 3.77 14.17 18.14
N LEU A 156 3.94 15.44 17.81
CA LEU A 156 4.39 15.86 16.48
C LEU A 156 5.83 15.40 16.19
N GLU A 157 6.70 15.40 17.19
CA GLU A 157 8.11 15.01 17.04
C GLU A 157 8.22 13.54 16.66
N ASP A 158 7.48 12.66 17.35
CA ASP A 158 7.37 11.25 17.01
C ASP A 158 6.89 11.05 15.56
N PHE A 159 5.87 11.80 15.16
CA PHE A 159 5.38 11.72 13.77
C PHE A 159 6.44 12.19 12.75
N LEU A 160 7.10 13.33 13.02
CA LEU A 160 8.10 13.88 12.10
C LEU A 160 9.32 12.97 11.93
N ALA A 161 9.62 12.15 12.95
CA ALA A 161 10.69 11.15 12.90
C ALA A 161 10.28 9.84 12.16
N SER A 162 8.99 9.63 11.95
CA SER A 162 8.47 8.38 11.41
C SER A 162 8.59 8.27 9.88
N PRO A 163 8.55 7.05 9.31
CA PRO A 163 8.49 6.85 7.87
C PRO A 163 7.20 7.37 7.23
N GLU A 164 6.18 7.70 8.02
CA GLU A 164 4.95 8.28 7.52
C GLU A 164 5.06 9.78 7.19
N ASN A 165 6.14 10.43 7.59
CA ASN A 165 6.43 11.81 7.20
C ASN A 165 7.03 11.86 5.79
N THR A 166 6.18 11.69 4.79
CA THR A 166 6.57 11.65 3.39
C THR A 166 7.22 12.95 2.89
N TRP A 167 6.91 14.09 3.50
CA TRP A 167 7.49 15.38 3.16
C TRP A 167 9.00 15.44 3.48
N LYS A 168 9.40 14.85 4.61
CA LYS A 168 10.82 14.73 4.95
C LYS A 168 11.55 13.88 3.93
N ILE A 169 11.01 12.70 3.62
CA ILE A 169 11.64 11.75 2.69
C ILE A 169 11.84 12.36 1.30
N VAL A 170 10.85 13.09 0.80
CA VAL A 170 10.95 13.76 -0.52
C VAL A 170 11.95 14.90 -0.51
N GLY A 171 12.10 15.60 0.61
CA GLY A 171 13.06 16.70 0.74
C GLY A 171 14.52 16.24 0.87
N GLU A 172 14.75 14.99 1.26
CA GLU A 172 16.09 14.42 1.44
C GLU A 172 16.63 13.71 0.18
N LYS A 173 15.81 13.55 -0.86
CA LYS A 173 16.15 12.91 -2.16
C LYS A 173 16.18 13.93 -3.29
#